data_96511761fd2cf172fa38c108c09357a4
#
_entry.id   96511761fd2cf172fa38c108c09357a4
#
_cell.length_a   1.000
_cell.length_b   1.000
_cell.length_c   1.000
_cell.angle_alpha   90.00
_cell.angle_beta   90.00
_cell.angle_gamma   90.00
#
_symmetry.space_group_name_H-M   'P 1'
#
loop_
_entity.id
_entity.type
_entity.pdbx_description
1 polymer ?
#
loop_
_entity_poly.entity_id
_entity_poly.type
_entity_poly.pdbx_seq_one_letter_code
_entity_poly.pdbx_strand_id
1 'polypeptide(L)'
;MKFLRTISTQRLLAIIAGLVIAVAGGTAIAFAAAGSGRVPRRESLATALHQAAAAPAVTAISARITFTNNLIDSTALSGSDPILTGATGRLWLSTTTHELRLELQGQNGDAQVLVKNGAFSIYDPMSNTVYKGTLPTGSAQNTKASSETLPTVAQIQTQLNQLMQHVDVAGPFGRNVAGQPAYKVVLTPKHSGGLLGSVQLAWDAAHGVPLGIAIYSTSSKNPVLELKATQISYGAVSAKVFRVTPPAGAKVVRISTPAGTAAGKATSAKAHGKTKAGKHAAKTATEITGAAAVQAHLPFTLADPNRLDGLPEQSVQLLSWGGSPAALVTYGQGLGGIAVIEQNASGQSSSTSGSSPQSGHQGLNLPTVSINNHTAQELPTALGTVLRIQSGGVQYTLLGSVQPFAAEAAAKKLVP
;
A
#
# COMPACT_ATOMS: atom_id res chain seq x y z
N MET A 1 21.55 -5.55 -11.50
CA MET A 1 20.80 -4.31 -11.25
C MET A 1 19.40 -4.36 -11.87
N LYS A 2 18.60 -5.42 -11.63
CA LYS A 2 17.24 -5.58 -12.19
C LYS A 2 16.16 -5.64 -11.11
N PHE A 3 16.50 -5.50 -9.82
CA PHE A 3 15.59 -5.83 -8.71
C PHE A 3 14.70 -4.66 -8.25
N LEU A 4 14.99 -3.42 -8.61
CA LEU A 4 14.20 -2.24 -8.19
C LEU A 4 13.30 -1.65 -9.30
N ARG A 5 13.21 -2.32 -10.46
CA ARG A 5 12.46 -1.82 -11.62
C ARG A 5 10.98 -2.19 -11.67
N THR A 6 10.49 -3.01 -10.73
CA THR A 6 9.12 -3.54 -10.77
C THR A 6 8.43 -3.52 -9.40
N ILE A 7 8.52 -2.42 -8.68
CA ILE A 7 7.68 -2.27 -7.49
C ILE A 7 6.33 -1.74 -7.97
N SER A 8 5.39 -2.64 -8.23
CA SER A 8 3.98 -2.29 -8.39
C SER A 8 3.46 -1.69 -7.07
N THR A 9 2.46 -0.82 -7.16
CA THR A 9 1.80 -0.20 -5.99
C THR A 9 1.33 -1.27 -4.99
N GLN A 10 0.98 -2.47 -5.46
CA GLN A 10 0.70 -3.63 -4.63
C GLN A 10 1.92 -4.14 -3.86
N ARG A 11 3.12 -4.04 -4.43
CA ARG A 11 4.37 -4.39 -3.72
C ARG A 11 4.78 -3.30 -2.74
N LEU A 12 4.48 -2.03 -3.01
CA LEU A 12 4.69 -0.95 -2.04
C LEU A 12 3.75 -1.11 -0.83
N LEU A 13 2.49 -1.44 -1.04
CA LEU A 13 1.55 -1.82 0.03
C LEU A 13 1.96 -3.12 0.71
N ALA A 14 2.48 -4.10 -0.02
CA ALA A 14 3.03 -5.34 0.54
C ALA A 14 4.35 -5.10 1.29
N ILE A 15 5.18 -4.13 0.90
CA ILE A 15 6.39 -3.75 1.63
C ILE A 15 6.01 -3.01 2.92
N ILE A 16 5.02 -2.13 2.89
CA ILE A 16 4.50 -1.45 4.10
C ILE A 16 3.82 -2.48 5.02
N ALA A 17 3.00 -3.37 4.48
CA ALA A 17 2.42 -4.49 5.23
C ALA A 17 3.49 -5.52 5.64
N GLY A 18 4.48 -5.80 4.79
CA GLY A 18 5.57 -6.71 5.05
C GLY A 18 6.58 -6.17 6.06
N LEU A 19 6.80 -4.85 6.11
CA LEU A 19 7.63 -4.22 7.16
C LEU A 19 6.96 -4.33 8.53
N VAL A 20 5.63 -4.30 8.57
CA VAL A 20 4.84 -4.56 9.78
C VAL A 20 4.87 -6.06 10.17
N ILE A 21 4.98 -6.97 9.19
CA ILE A 21 4.94 -8.42 9.41
C ILE A 21 6.35 -9.02 9.59
N ALA A 22 7.38 -8.50 8.93
CA ALA A 22 8.76 -9.04 9.01
C ALA A 22 9.42 -8.84 10.39
N VAL A 23 8.90 -7.93 11.22
CA VAL A 23 9.34 -7.75 12.61
C VAL A 23 8.75 -8.81 13.55
N ALA A 24 7.77 -9.62 13.09
CA ALA A 24 7.05 -10.60 13.94
C ALA A 24 7.66 -12.01 13.98
N GLY A 25 8.79 -12.27 13.33
CA GLY A 25 9.28 -13.65 13.07
C GLY A 25 10.43 -14.17 13.93
N GLY A 26 10.83 -13.54 15.02
CA GLY A 26 11.95 -14.02 15.84
C GLY A 26 11.57 -14.42 17.27
N THR A 27 11.94 -15.62 17.67
CA THR A 27 11.69 -16.16 19.02
C THR A 27 12.89 -16.00 19.93
N ALA A 28 12.76 -15.32 21.08
CA ALA A 28 13.44 -15.64 22.34
C ALA A 28 13.02 -14.69 23.48
N ILE A 29 12.97 -15.23 24.68
CA ILE A 29 12.45 -14.61 25.89
C ILE A 29 13.59 -13.89 26.63
N ALA A 30 13.41 -12.59 26.91
CA ALA A 30 14.17 -11.94 27.98
C ALA A 30 13.32 -10.87 28.67
N PHE A 31 13.19 -10.96 29.97
CA PHE A 31 12.61 -9.93 30.82
C PHE A 31 13.55 -8.73 30.87
N ALA A 32 13.17 -7.61 30.30
CA ALA A 32 13.81 -6.35 30.53
C ALA A 32 12.86 -5.40 31.25
N ALA A 33 13.28 -4.92 32.42
CA ALA A 33 12.56 -3.99 33.25
C ALA A 33 12.22 -2.72 32.42
N ALA A 34 10.94 -2.40 32.34
CA ALA A 34 10.43 -1.19 31.70
C ALA A 34 10.92 0.04 32.46
N GLY A 35 11.95 0.68 31.95
CA GLY A 35 12.43 1.98 32.41
C GLY A 35 11.64 3.09 31.75
N SER A 36 10.61 3.60 32.38
CA SER A 36 9.85 4.75 31.92
C SER A 36 10.74 5.97 31.73
N GLY A 37 10.72 6.57 30.55
CA GLY A 37 11.27 7.91 30.31
C GLY A 37 12.71 7.99 29.79
N ARG A 38 13.43 6.90 29.60
CA ARG A 38 14.79 6.93 29.07
C ARG A 38 14.83 6.98 27.55
N VAL A 39 15.69 7.83 27.00
CA VAL A 39 16.03 7.87 25.58
C VAL A 39 17.12 6.81 25.33
N PRO A 40 17.06 6.00 24.26
CA PRO A 40 18.09 5.02 23.99
C PRO A 40 19.45 5.68 23.69
N ARG A 41 20.52 4.90 23.84
CA ARG A 41 21.89 5.38 23.57
C ARG A 41 22.04 5.75 22.09
N ARG A 42 22.95 6.69 21.81
CA ARG A 42 23.33 7.00 20.42
C ARG A 42 24.12 5.84 19.83
N GLU A 43 23.64 5.33 18.71
CA GLU A 43 24.25 4.23 17.98
C GLU A 43 24.21 4.51 16.49
N SER A 44 24.92 3.71 15.69
CA SER A 44 24.79 3.74 14.24
C SER A 44 23.43 3.16 13.83
N LEU A 45 22.89 3.61 12.70
CA LEU A 45 21.62 3.08 12.20
C LEU A 45 21.70 1.57 11.94
N ALA A 46 22.84 1.09 11.39
CA ALA A 46 23.04 -0.33 11.15
C ALA A 46 23.04 -1.15 12.44
N THR A 47 23.65 -0.63 13.51
CA THR A 47 23.64 -1.27 14.84
C THR A 47 22.21 -1.28 15.42
N ALA A 48 21.51 -0.16 15.39
CA ALA A 48 20.14 -0.06 15.90
C ALA A 48 19.17 -0.99 15.17
N LEU A 49 19.31 -1.12 13.84
CA LEU A 49 18.51 -2.05 13.04
C LEU A 49 18.88 -3.52 13.31
N HIS A 50 20.16 -3.82 13.50
CA HIS A 50 20.61 -5.16 13.88
C HIS A 50 20.04 -5.57 15.25
N GLN A 51 20.09 -4.67 16.24
CA GLN A 51 19.51 -4.91 17.56
C GLN A 51 18.00 -5.09 17.47
N ALA A 52 17.29 -4.28 16.67
CA ALA A 52 15.87 -4.42 16.46
C ALA A 52 15.51 -5.79 15.83
N ALA A 53 16.32 -6.25 14.88
CA ALA A 53 16.13 -7.57 14.26
C ALA A 53 16.48 -8.74 15.21
N ALA A 54 17.44 -8.53 16.09
CA ALA A 54 17.87 -9.51 17.10
C ALA A 54 17.01 -9.45 18.38
N ALA A 55 16.09 -8.48 18.50
CA ALA A 55 15.27 -8.31 19.70
C ALA A 55 14.38 -9.54 19.93
N PRO A 56 14.08 -9.85 21.20
CA PRO A 56 13.18 -10.94 21.53
C PRO A 56 11.82 -10.75 20.88
N ALA A 57 11.27 -11.82 20.31
CA ALA A 57 9.94 -11.77 19.71
C ALA A 57 8.89 -11.44 20.76
N VAL A 58 8.09 -10.44 20.47
CA VAL A 58 6.93 -10.08 21.27
C VAL A 58 5.77 -10.97 20.85
N THR A 59 5.18 -11.71 21.76
CA THR A 59 4.08 -12.67 21.47
C THR A 59 2.78 -11.96 21.12
N ALA A 60 2.51 -10.82 21.73
CA ALA A 60 1.37 -9.98 21.39
C ALA A 60 1.58 -8.53 21.84
N ILE A 61 0.83 -7.63 21.22
CA ILE A 61 0.87 -6.19 21.43
C ILE A 61 -0.56 -5.70 21.62
N SER A 62 -0.72 -4.78 22.58
CA SER A 62 -1.91 -3.95 22.72
C SER A 62 -1.47 -2.49 22.75
N ALA A 63 -2.03 -1.67 21.86
CA ALA A 63 -1.65 -0.26 21.76
C ALA A 63 -2.87 0.65 21.64
N ARG A 64 -2.79 1.85 22.24
CA ARG A 64 -3.60 2.99 21.82
C ARG A 64 -2.87 3.72 20.71
N ILE A 65 -3.58 4.14 19.70
CA ILE A 65 -3.00 4.78 18.51
C ILE A 65 -3.70 6.09 18.19
N THR A 66 -3.00 6.92 17.45
CA THR A 66 -3.57 8.05 16.71
C THR A 66 -3.29 7.78 15.23
N PHE A 67 -4.32 7.86 14.43
CA PHE A 67 -4.23 7.87 12.98
C PHE A 67 -4.58 9.26 12.48
N THR A 68 -3.67 9.88 11.72
CA THR A 68 -3.88 11.17 11.05
C THR A 68 -3.94 10.92 9.56
N ASN A 69 -4.97 11.46 8.91
CA ASN A 69 -5.11 11.43 7.47
C ASN A 69 -5.47 12.83 6.95
N ASN A 70 -4.48 13.49 6.35
CA ASN A 70 -4.60 14.78 5.68
C ASN A 70 -4.28 14.62 4.18
N LEU A 71 -4.54 13.43 3.63
CA LEU A 71 -4.24 13.13 2.23
C LEU A 71 -5.15 13.92 1.29
N ILE A 72 -6.41 14.04 1.66
CA ILE A 72 -7.43 14.81 0.95
C ILE A 72 -7.86 15.96 1.87
N ASP A 73 -8.06 17.14 1.30
CA ASP A 73 -8.56 18.28 2.06
C ASP A 73 -9.91 17.94 2.69
N SER A 74 -10.01 18.15 4.01
CA SER A 74 -11.22 17.84 4.78
C SER A 74 -12.45 18.63 4.30
N THR A 75 -12.25 19.78 3.65
CA THR A 75 -13.35 20.58 3.07
C THR A 75 -13.99 19.88 1.85
N ALA A 76 -13.25 18.98 1.19
CA ALA A 76 -13.76 18.17 0.08
C ALA A 76 -14.46 16.89 0.55
N LEU A 77 -14.37 16.56 1.85
CA LEU A 77 -14.96 15.35 2.43
C LEU A 77 -16.30 15.68 3.09
N SER A 78 -17.37 15.09 2.59
CA SER A 78 -18.66 15.13 3.26
C SER A 78 -18.73 14.01 4.29
N GLY A 79 -18.61 14.35 5.58
CA GLY A 79 -18.78 13.38 6.66
C GLY A 79 -17.56 13.21 7.57
N SER A 80 -17.70 12.37 8.59
CA SER A 80 -16.71 12.09 9.65
C SER A 80 -16.23 10.63 9.61
N ASP A 81 -15.91 10.12 8.41
CA ASP A 81 -15.32 8.79 8.28
C ASP A 81 -13.92 8.76 8.94
N PRO A 82 -13.71 7.94 10.00
CA PRO A 82 -12.46 7.92 10.74
C PRO A 82 -11.27 7.43 9.89
N ILE A 83 -11.51 6.73 8.79
CA ILE A 83 -10.46 6.32 7.85
C ILE A 83 -10.02 7.51 7.00
N LEU A 84 -10.95 8.36 6.57
CA LEU A 84 -10.69 9.50 5.70
C LEU A 84 -10.22 10.74 6.46
N THR A 85 -10.71 10.96 7.68
CA THR A 85 -10.40 12.17 8.46
C THR A 85 -9.35 11.95 9.54
N GLY A 86 -9.00 10.70 9.80
CA GLY A 86 -8.15 10.32 10.93
C GLY A 86 -8.96 10.18 12.23
N ALA A 87 -8.40 9.44 13.18
CA ALA A 87 -9.05 9.10 14.45
C ALA A 87 -8.05 8.64 15.51
N THR A 88 -8.48 8.62 16.75
CA THR A 88 -7.85 7.79 17.79
C THR A 88 -8.37 6.37 17.71
N GLY A 89 -7.61 5.42 18.23
CA GLY A 89 -8.04 4.04 18.16
C GLY A 89 -7.23 3.08 19.03
N ARG A 90 -7.44 1.81 18.77
CA ARG A 90 -6.74 0.71 19.44
C ARG A 90 -6.24 -0.30 18.40
N LEU A 91 -5.08 -0.87 18.68
CA LEU A 91 -4.48 -1.91 17.89
C LEU A 91 -4.15 -3.10 18.78
N TRP A 92 -4.49 -4.29 18.33
CA TRP A 92 -4.08 -5.56 18.94
C TRP A 92 -3.44 -6.43 17.86
N LEU A 93 -2.32 -6.99 18.19
CA LEU A 93 -1.57 -7.90 17.32
C LEU A 93 -1.19 -9.14 18.13
N SER A 94 -1.44 -10.30 17.58
CA SER A 94 -0.87 -11.58 18.05
C SER A 94 0.11 -12.07 16.99
N THR A 95 1.39 -12.16 17.34
CA THR A 95 2.41 -12.68 16.45
C THR A 95 2.36 -14.21 16.36
N THR A 96 1.89 -14.86 17.40
CA THR A 96 1.76 -16.33 17.47
C THR A 96 0.63 -16.87 16.61
N THR A 97 -0.50 -16.17 16.54
CA THR A 97 -1.66 -16.56 15.72
C THR A 97 -1.78 -15.78 14.43
N HIS A 98 -0.88 -14.80 14.18
CA HIS A 98 -0.89 -13.91 13.02
C HIS A 98 -2.25 -13.19 12.86
N GLU A 99 -2.80 -12.73 13.99
CA GLU A 99 -4.06 -12.00 14.05
C GLU A 99 -3.80 -10.54 14.38
N LEU A 100 -4.44 -9.64 13.63
CA LEU A 100 -4.41 -8.19 13.88
C LEU A 100 -5.84 -7.67 13.94
N ARG A 101 -6.12 -6.83 14.93
CA ARG A 101 -7.31 -5.98 14.97
C ARG A 101 -6.89 -4.53 15.15
N LEU A 102 -7.40 -3.67 14.28
CA LEU A 102 -7.34 -2.22 14.37
C LEU A 102 -8.77 -1.70 14.53
N GLU A 103 -8.97 -0.79 15.45
CA GLU A 103 -10.25 -0.12 15.72
C GLU A 103 -9.98 1.38 15.72
N LEU A 104 -10.66 2.12 14.85
CA LEU A 104 -10.61 3.58 14.77
C LEU A 104 -11.95 4.14 15.24
N GLN A 105 -11.90 4.98 16.28
CA GLN A 105 -13.09 5.53 16.91
C GLN A 105 -13.67 6.67 16.06
N GLY A 106 -14.93 6.57 15.69
CA GLY A 106 -15.66 7.58 14.91
C GLY A 106 -16.96 7.99 15.59
N GLN A 107 -17.43 9.19 15.28
CA GLN A 107 -18.70 9.72 15.84
C GLN A 107 -19.91 8.89 15.40
N ASN A 108 -19.87 8.33 14.20
CA ASN A 108 -20.96 7.52 13.63
C ASN A 108 -20.72 6.00 13.76
N GLY A 109 -19.82 5.62 14.64
CA GLY A 109 -19.41 4.25 14.85
C GLY A 109 -17.93 4.03 14.56
N ASP A 110 -17.40 2.92 15.05
CA ASP A 110 -15.98 2.59 14.94
C ASP A 110 -15.69 1.83 13.66
N ALA A 111 -14.73 2.33 12.87
CA ALA A 111 -14.18 1.56 11.76
C ALA A 111 -13.27 0.45 12.30
N GLN A 112 -13.36 -0.73 11.71
CA GLN A 112 -12.58 -1.89 12.20
C GLN A 112 -11.89 -2.60 11.05
N VAL A 113 -10.63 -2.94 11.27
CA VAL A 113 -9.86 -3.84 10.40
C VAL A 113 -9.49 -5.07 11.19
N LEU A 114 -9.83 -6.23 10.66
CA LEU A 114 -9.46 -7.53 11.23
C LEU A 114 -8.68 -8.32 10.17
N VAL A 115 -7.51 -8.80 10.55
CA VAL A 115 -6.74 -9.78 9.78
C VAL A 115 -6.67 -11.06 10.59
N LYS A 116 -7.04 -12.17 9.98
CA LYS A 116 -7.06 -13.49 10.61
C LYS A 116 -6.98 -14.59 9.58
N ASN A 117 -6.11 -15.59 9.78
CA ASN A 117 -5.98 -16.76 8.90
C ASN A 117 -5.79 -16.41 7.41
N GLY A 118 -4.97 -15.38 7.12
CA GLY A 118 -4.74 -14.93 5.75
C GLY A 118 -5.92 -14.22 5.08
N ALA A 119 -7.01 -13.97 5.82
CA ALA A 119 -8.14 -13.18 5.35
C ALA A 119 -8.18 -11.84 6.08
N PHE A 120 -8.76 -10.83 5.41
CA PHE A 120 -9.05 -9.55 6.03
C PHE A 120 -10.55 -9.22 6.00
N SER A 121 -10.96 -8.41 6.94
CA SER A 121 -12.30 -7.83 7.02
C SER A 121 -12.18 -6.38 7.46
N ILE A 122 -12.77 -5.46 6.69
CA ILE A 122 -12.81 -4.03 6.99
C ILE A 122 -14.28 -3.66 7.15
N TYR A 123 -14.66 -3.15 8.31
CA TYR A 123 -15.99 -2.62 8.56
C TYR A 123 -15.96 -1.10 8.46
N ASP A 124 -16.79 -0.56 7.58
CA ASP A 124 -17.04 0.85 7.41
C ASP A 124 -18.41 1.19 8.06
N PRO A 125 -18.41 1.97 9.16
CA PRO A 125 -19.65 2.31 9.86
C PRO A 125 -20.52 3.31 9.08
N MET A 126 -19.91 4.16 8.23
CA MET A 126 -20.66 5.17 7.46
C MET A 126 -21.60 4.51 6.44
N SER A 127 -21.12 3.51 5.73
CA SER A 127 -21.92 2.77 4.74
C SER A 127 -22.55 1.50 5.30
N ASN A 128 -22.36 1.20 6.59
CA ASN A 128 -22.71 -0.08 7.22
C ASN A 128 -22.29 -1.28 6.36
N THR A 129 -21.05 -1.24 5.85
CA THR A 129 -20.55 -2.22 4.91
C THR A 129 -19.32 -2.94 5.45
N VAL A 130 -19.26 -4.24 5.23
CA VAL A 130 -18.10 -5.08 5.54
C VAL A 130 -17.43 -5.51 4.23
N TYR A 131 -16.22 -5.07 4.02
CA TYR A 131 -15.36 -5.52 2.93
C TYR A 131 -14.55 -6.73 3.39
N LYS A 132 -14.64 -7.86 2.71
CA LYS A 132 -13.90 -9.09 3.03
C LYS A 132 -13.07 -9.54 1.86
N GLY A 133 -11.86 -10.02 2.12
CA GLY A 133 -10.98 -10.57 1.10
C GLY A 133 -9.91 -11.47 1.71
N THR A 134 -9.10 -12.06 0.85
CA THR A 134 -7.91 -12.80 1.22
C THR A 134 -6.67 -11.96 0.98
N LEU A 135 -5.70 -12.04 1.86
CA LEU A 135 -4.40 -11.44 1.64
C LEU A 135 -3.70 -12.21 0.50
N PRO A 136 -2.97 -11.53 -0.38
CA PRO A 136 -2.21 -12.21 -1.39
C PRO A 136 -1.24 -13.20 -0.75
N THR A 137 -1.34 -14.48 -1.09
CA THR A 137 -0.37 -15.52 -0.69
C THR A 137 0.88 -15.42 -1.57
N GLY A 138 1.43 -14.23 -1.71
CA GLY A 138 2.58 -13.95 -2.54
C GLY A 138 3.79 -13.63 -1.68
N SER A 139 4.77 -14.49 -1.73
CA SER A 139 6.18 -14.33 -1.32
C SER A 139 6.58 -14.77 0.09
N ALA A 140 5.69 -14.95 1.06
CA ALA A 140 6.07 -15.48 2.37
C ALA A 140 6.17 -17.02 2.41
N GLN A 141 5.64 -17.73 1.41
CA GLN A 141 5.67 -19.20 1.40
C GLN A 141 6.82 -19.83 0.60
N ASN A 142 7.64 -19.03 -0.11
CA ASN A 142 8.84 -19.52 -0.77
C ASN A 142 10.15 -19.19 -0.04
N THR A 143 10.12 -18.49 1.05
CA THR A 143 11.14 -18.67 2.07
C THR A 143 10.79 -19.96 2.81
N LYS A 144 11.25 -21.13 2.28
CA LYS A 144 11.68 -22.21 3.18
C LYS A 144 12.35 -21.48 4.33
N ALA A 145 11.98 -21.79 5.57
CA ALA A 145 12.74 -21.43 6.75
C ALA A 145 14.13 -22.05 6.60
N SER A 146 14.91 -21.50 5.70
CA SER A 146 16.34 -21.51 5.81
C SER A 146 16.55 -20.82 7.14
N SER A 147 17.30 -21.41 8.01
CA SER A 147 17.89 -20.79 9.19
C SER A 147 18.62 -19.52 8.71
N GLU A 148 17.85 -18.45 8.42
CA GLU A 148 18.42 -17.17 8.02
C GLU A 148 19.11 -16.64 9.25
N THR A 149 20.43 -16.79 9.24
CA THR A 149 21.31 -16.08 10.17
C THR A 149 20.94 -14.60 10.06
N LEU A 150 20.63 -13.97 11.20
CA LEU A 150 20.34 -12.54 11.29
C LEU A 150 21.41 -11.77 10.49
N PRO A 151 21.03 -10.79 9.67
CA PRO A 151 21.98 -10.02 8.91
C PRO A 151 22.96 -9.31 9.84
N THR A 152 24.23 -9.40 9.56
CA THR A 152 25.26 -8.72 10.34
C THR A 152 25.17 -7.21 10.17
N VAL A 153 25.71 -6.44 11.12
CA VAL A 153 25.80 -4.98 11.02
C VAL A 153 26.42 -4.52 9.69
N ALA A 154 27.44 -5.25 9.20
CA ALA A 154 28.11 -4.94 7.94
C ALA A 154 27.19 -5.15 6.73
N GLN A 155 26.39 -6.21 6.72
CA GLN A 155 25.41 -6.46 5.66
C GLN A 155 24.31 -5.39 5.66
N ILE A 156 23.81 -5.02 6.84
CA ILE A 156 22.84 -3.92 6.98
C ILE A 156 23.45 -2.61 6.48
N GLN A 157 24.70 -2.31 6.85
CA GLN A 157 25.38 -1.09 6.38
C GLN A 157 25.51 -1.06 4.85
N THR A 158 25.81 -2.20 4.24
CA THR A 158 25.88 -2.30 2.77
C THR A 158 24.52 -2.00 2.12
N GLN A 159 23.44 -2.54 2.66
CA GLN A 159 22.08 -2.27 2.17
C GLN A 159 21.68 -0.79 2.39
N LEU A 160 22.04 -0.22 3.54
CA LEU A 160 21.83 1.20 3.80
C LEU A 160 22.58 2.08 2.80
N ASN A 161 23.84 1.76 2.50
CA ASN A 161 24.63 2.51 1.51
C ASN A 161 23.98 2.48 0.12
N GLN A 162 23.37 1.35 -0.27
CA GLN A 162 22.59 1.25 -1.52
C GLN A 162 21.33 2.10 -1.47
N LEU A 163 20.59 2.07 -0.36
CA LEU A 163 19.41 2.90 -0.16
C LEU A 163 19.77 4.40 -0.21
N MET A 164 20.86 4.78 0.43
CA MET A 164 21.36 6.16 0.50
C MET A 164 21.82 6.72 -0.85
N GLN A 165 21.87 5.93 -1.90
CA GLN A 165 22.06 6.45 -3.27
C GLN A 165 20.82 7.23 -3.74
N HIS A 166 19.63 6.86 -3.27
CA HIS A 166 18.34 7.43 -3.69
C HIS A 166 17.61 8.23 -2.60
N VAL A 167 18.01 8.05 -1.35
CA VAL A 167 17.35 8.62 -0.18
C VAL A 167 18.38 9.17 0.81
N ASP A 168 18.16 10.36 1.30
CA ASP A 168 18.91 10.87 2.47
C ASP A 168 18.30 10.27 3.73
N VAL A 169 19.14 9.70 4.56
CA VAL A 169 18.76 9.05 5.82
C VAL A 169 19.35 9.83 6.97
N ALA A 170 18.48 10.38 7.82
CA ALA A 170 18.88 11.08 9.04
C ALA A 170 18.46 10.29 10.29
N GLY A 171 19.34 10.20 11.27
CA GLY A 171 19.16 9.40 12.49
C GLY A 171 20.11 8.20 12.57
N PRO A 172 19.89 7.25 13.51
CA PRO A 172 18.73 7.17 14.41
C PRO A 172 18.76 8.24 15.51
N PHE A 173 17.64 8.87 15.73
CA PHE A 173 17.47 9.81 16.82
C PHE A 173 16.80 9.10 18.00
N GLY A 174 17.41 9.13 19.17
CA GLY A 174 16.77 8.65 20.39
C GLY A 174 15.56 9.50 20.75
N ARG A 175 14.44 8.88 21.05
CA ARG A 175 13.16 9.50 21.44
C ARG A 175 12.48 8.65 22.50
N ASN A 176 11.46 9.22 23.13
CA ASN A 176 10.45 8.46 23.87
C ASN A 176 9.17 8.47 23.03
N VAL A 177 8.64 7.29 22.69
CA VAL A 177 7.39 7.13 21.95
C VAL A 177 6.50 6.13 22.70
N ALA A 178 5.28 6.53 23.01
CA ALA A 178 4.34 5.71 23.77
C ALA A 178 4.87 5.20 25.12
N GLY A 179 5.75 5.97 25.77
CA GLY A 179 6.41 5.61 27.03
C GLY A 179 7.63 4.70 26.86
N GLN A 180 7.98 4.29 25.63
CA GLN A 180 9.12 3.41 25.35
C GLN A 180 10.33 4.19 24.82
N PRO A 181 11.56 3.78 25.21
CA PRO A 181 12.76 4.22 24.52
C PRO A 181 12.71 3.82 23.06
N ALA A 182 12.84 4.76 22.14
CA ALA A 182 12.63 4.52 20.72
C ALA A 182 13.72 5.17 19.88
N TYR A 183 14.04 4.55 18.75
CA TYR A 183 14.79 5.17 17.67
C TYR A 183 13.84 5.71 16.63
N LYS A 184 14.17 6.88 16.09
CA LYS A 184 13.48 7.49 14.96
C LYS A 184 14.46 7.77 13.83
N VAL A 185 14.07 7.41 12.61
CA VAL A 185 14.77 7.77 11.38
C VAL A 185 13.88 8.62 10.49
N VAL A 186 14.51 9.47 9.68
CA VAL A 186 13.87 10.29 8.68
C VAL A 186 14.49 9.95 7.34
N LEU A 187 13.64 9.60 6.38
CA LEU A 187 14.01 9.24 5.01
C LEU A 187 13.51 10.35 4.09
N THR A 188 14.40 11.02 3.36
CA THR A 188 14.05 12.09 2.43
C THR A 188 14.51 11.71 1.03
N PRO A 189 13.61 11.68 0.02
CA PRO A 189 14.01 11.40 -1.36
C PRO A 189 15.03 12.42 -1.86
N LYS A 190 16.10 11.95 -2.52
CA LYS A 190 17.13 12.85 -3.10
C LYS A 190 16.70 13.55 -4.37
N HIS A 191 15.68 13.02 -5.06
CA HIS A 191 15.21 13.55 -6.31
C HIS A 191 14.07 14.54 -6.11
N SER A 192 14.25 15.75 -6.59
CA SER A 192 13.21 16.77 -6.68
C SER A 192 12.23 16.42 -7.79
N GLY A 193 10.95 16.69 -7.60
CA GLY A 193 9.91 16.55 -8.61
C GLY A 193 8.63 15.87 -8.11
N GLY A 194 8.68 15.18 -6.97
CA GLY A 194 7.49 14.62 -6.34
C GLY A 194 6.99 15.44 -5.16
N LEU A 195 5.76 15.20 -4.74
CA LEU A 195 5.15 15.83 -3.56
C LEU A 195 5.51 15.13 -2.25
N LEU A 196 6.15 13.96 -2.29
CA LEU A 196 6.64 13.28 -1.11
C LEU A 196 7.86 14.02 -0.55
N GLY A 197 7.71 14.59 0.65
CA GLY A 197 8.78 15.31 1.35
C GLY A 197 9.66 14.37 2.16
N SER A 198 9.08 13.61 3.09
CA SER A 198 9.84 12.63 3.89
C SER A 198 8.95 11.53 4.47
N VAL A 199 9.58 10.44 4.85
CA VAL A 199 8.98 9.38 5.65
C VAL A 199 9.73 9.29 6.97
N GLN A 200 9.01 9.25 8.08
CA GLN A 200 9.58 9.05 9.41
C GLN A 200 9.13 7.69 9.94
N LEU A 201 10.06 6.94 10.50
CA LEU A 201 9.81 5.66 11.15
C LEU A 201 10.33 5.71 12.57
N ALA A 202 9.56 5.20 13.51
CA ALA A 202 9.97 5.04 14.90
C ALA A 202 9.73 3.60 15.35
N TRP A 203 10.67 3.04 16.11
CA TRP A 203 10.56 1.70 16.69
C TRP A 203 11.11 1.65 18.10
N ASP A 204 10.59 0.73 18.89
CA ASP A 204 11.06 0.43 20.24
C ASP A 204 12.49 -0.09 20.20
N ALA A 205 13.39 0.54 20.94
CA ALA A 205 14.82 0.18 20.94
C ALA A 205 15.08 -1.19 21.57
N ALA A 206 14.22 -1.66 22.49
CA ALA A 206 14.40 -2.91 23.20
C ALA A 206 13.72 -4.08 22.48
N HIS A 207 12.58 -3.84 21.81
CA HIS A 207 11.75 -4.88 21.24
C HIS A 207 11.73 -4.88 19.70
N GLY A 208 12.31 -3.87 19.04
CA GLY A 208 12.27 -3.72 17.59
C GLY A 208 10.86 -3.46 17.02
N VAL A 209 9.86 -3.27 17.86
CA VAL A 209 8.46 -3.10 17.46
C VAL A 209 8.24 -1.72 16.87
N PRO A 210 7.60 -1.58 15.68
CA PRO A 210 7.23 -0.29 15.13
C PRO A 210 6.27 0.46 16.07
N LEU A 211 6.60 1.71 16.38
CA LEU A 211 5.80 2.60 17.23
C LEU A 211 5.14 3.73 16.45
N GLY A 212 5.60 3.99 15.24
CA GLY A 212 5.00 5.00 14.39
C GLY A 212 5.62 5.08 13.00
N ILE A 213 4.78 5.48 12.06
CA ILE A 213 5.14 5.87 10.71
C ILE A 213 4.45 7.18 10.39
N ALA A 214 5.17 8.13 9.79
CA ALA A 214 4.59 9.38 9.33
C ALA A 214 5.12 9.72 7.94
N ILE A 215 4.23 10.17 7.07
CA ILE A 215 4.53 10.59 5.70
C ILE A 215 4.23 12.08 5.58
N TYR A 216 5.18 12.83 5.08
CA TYR A 216 5.11 14.28 4.91
C TYR A 216 5.16 14.63 3.42
N SER A 217 4.42 15.65 3.02
CA SER A 217 4.60 16.26 1.70
C SER A 217 5.70 17.31 1.72
N THR A 218 6.17 17.70 0.55
CA THR A 218 7.13 18.80 0.38
C THR A 218 6.56 20.17 0.81
N SER A 219 5.24 20.31 0.80
CA SER A 219 4.52 21.55 1.07
C SER A 219 4.02 21.69 2.51
N SER A 220 4.12 20.63 3.35
CA SER A 220 3.56 20.65 4.70
C SER A 220 4.57 20.23 5.76
N LYS A 221 4.58 20.96 6.87
CA LYS A 221 5.32 20.58 8.09
C LYS A 221 4.55 19.55 8.94
N ASN A 222 3.25 19.42 8.72
CA ASN A 222 2.42 18.44 9.40
C ASN A 222 2.41 17.14 8.58
N PRO A 223 2.28 15.96 9.22
CA PRO A 223 2.18 14.71 8.50
C PRO A 223 0.92 14.68 7.65
N VAL A 224 1.05 14.19 6.43
CA VAL A 224 -0.07 13.89 5.53
C VAL A 224 -0.77 12.62 6.00
N LEU A 225 0.04 11.60 6.31
CA LEU A 225 -0.42 10.35 6.93
C LEU A 225 0.46 10.07 8.14
N GLU A 226 -0.13 9.78 9.29
CA GLU A 226 0.59 9.31 10.47
C GLU A 226 -0.20 8.21 11.16
N LEU A 227 0.46 7.12 11.48
CA LEU A 227 -0.02 6.14 12.44
C LEU A 227 1.00 6.05 13.56
N LYS A 228 0.58 6.38 14.78
CA LYS A 228 1.47 6.46 15.92
C LYS A 228 0.84 5.83 17.16
N ALA A 229 1.60 5.00 17.85
CA ALA A 229 1.26 4.55 19.19
C ALA A 229 1.37 5.73 20.18
N THR A 230 0.35 5.90 21.02
CA THR A 230 0.34 6.83 22.15
C THR A 230 0.56 6.11 23.47
N GLN A 231 0.18 4.83 23.53
CA GLN A 231 0.47 3.90 24.60
C GLN A 231 0.69 2.52 24.00
N ILE A 232 1.59 1.73 24.56
CA ILE A 232 1.83 0.35 24.12
C ILE A 232 2.11 -0.54 25.32
N SER A 233 1.64 -1.76 25.27
CA SER A 233 1.97 -2.83 26.20
C SER A 233 2.27 -4.12 25.43
N TYR A 234 3.23 -4.86 25.95
CA TYR A 234 3.67 -6.15 25.43
C TYR A 234 3.15 -7.25 26.37
N GLY A 235 2.66 -8.33 25.78
CA GLY A 235 2.16 -9.47 26.56
C GLY A 235 0.94 -10.09 25.93
N ALA A 236 0.33 -11.04 26.63
CA ALA A 236 -0.79 -11.82 26.12
C ALA A 236 -2.02 -10.95 25.83
N VAL A 237 -2.60 -11.12 24.64
CA VAL A 237 -3.86 -10.53 24.22
C VAL A 237 -4.92 -11.63 24.19
N SER A 238 -6.09 -11.38 24.77
CA SER A 238 -7.17 -12.35 24.77
C SER A 238 -7.64 -12.66 23.36
N ALA A 239 -7.75 -13.93 22.99
CA ALA A 239 -8.28 -14.37 21.70
C ALA A 239 -9.71 -13.86 21.41
N LYS A 240 -10.45 -13.45 22.44
CA LYS A 240 -11.78 -12.83 22.28
C LYS A 240 -11.72 -11.50 21.52
N VAL A 241 -10.60 -10.78 21.62
CA VAL A 241 -10.40 -9.50 20.92
C VAL A 241 -10.49 -9.67 19.41
N PHE A 242 -10.01 -10.81 18.87
CA PHE A 242 -10.02 -11.12 17.44
C PHE A 242 -11.32 -11.81 16.95
N ARG A 243 -12.35 -11.84 17.81
CA ARG A 243 -13.68 -12.36 17.46
C ARG A 243 -14.63 -11.19 17.29
N VAL A 244 -14.67 -10.63 16.08
CA VAL A 244 -15.54 -9.51 15.75
C VAL A 244 -16.69 -10.00 14.90
N THR A 245 -17.90 -9.71 15.32
CA THR A 245 -19.11 -9.94 14.54
C THR A 245 -19.55 -8.60 13.98
N PRO A 246 -19.72 -8.45 12.65
CA PRO A 246 -20.29 -7.25 12.07
C PRO A 246 -21.68 -6.95 12.66
N PRO A 247 -22.09 -5.68 12.70
CA PRO A 247 -23.43 -5.31 13.10
C PRO A 247 -24.51 -6.00 12.24
N ALA A 248 -25.68 -6.23 12.84
CA ALA A 248 -26.82 -6.79 12.11
C ALA A 248 -27.20 -5.86 10.94
N GLY A 249 -27.49 -6.44 9.77
CA GLY A 249 -27.85 -5.69 8.58
C GLY A 249 -26.67 -5.07 7.81
N ALA A 250 -25.43 -5.33 8.22
CA ALA A 250 -24.26 -4.87 7.46
C ALA A 250 -24.17 -5.55 6.09
N LYS A 251 -24.00 -4.74 5.03
CA LYS A 251 -23.78 -5.22 3.67
C LYS A 251 -22.40 -5.86 3.57
N VAL A 252 -22.29 -7.04 2.98
CA VAL A 252 -21.00 -7.71 2.77
C VAL A 252 -20.56 -7.59 1.32
N VAL A 253 -19.42 -6.94 1.10
CA VAL A 253 -18.76 -6.83 -0.19
C VAL A 253 -17.52 -7.73 -0.17
N ARG A 254 -17.41 -8.66 -1.13
CA ARG A 254 -16.22 -9.49 -1.27
C ARG A 254 -15.26 -8.85 -2.27
N ILE A 255 -14.04 -8.63 -1.83
CA ILE A 255 -12.93 -8.17 -2.66
C ILE A 255 -12.13 -9.41 -3.04
N SER A 256 -12.20 -9.80 -4.31
CA SER A 256 -11.29 -10.77 -4.88
C SER A 256 -10.09 -10.03 -5.46
N THR A 257 -8.89 -10.28 -4.92
CA THR A 257 -7.67 -9.99 -5.68
C THR A 257 -7.74 -10.88 -6.93
N PRO A 258 -7.48 -10.38 -8.14
CA PRO A 258 -7.35 -11.24 -9.29
C PRO A 258 -6.24 -12.26 -8.97
N ALA A 259 -6.61 -13.51 -8.73
CA ALA A 259 -5.66 -14.60 -8.76
C ALA A 259 -5.09 -14.58 -10.17
N GLY A 260 -3.76 -14.49 -10.30
CA GLY A 260 -3.11 -14.70 -11.58
C GLY A 260 -3.76 -15.94 -12.18
N THR A 261 -4.30 -15.79 -13.38
CA THR A 261 -5.13 -16.74 -14.10
C THR A 261 -4.64 -18.17 -13.94
N ALA A 262 -5.26 -18.92 -13.05
CA ALA A 262 -5.29 -20.37 -13.17
C ALA A 262 -6.13 -20.68 -14.42
N ALA A 263 -5.47 -21.28 -15.39
CA ALA A 263 -6.02 -21.68 -16.67
C ALA A 263 -7.41 -22.30 -16.54
N GLY A 264 -8.31 -21.87 -17.44
CA GLY A 264 -9.66 -22.35 -17.53
C GLY A 264 -9.74 -23.87 -17.55
N LYS A 265 -10.71 -24.41 -16.83
CA LYS A 265 -11.18 -25.78 -16.99
C LYS A 265 -11.71 -25.95 -18.43
N ALA A 266 -10.87 -26.49 -19.29
CA ALA A 266 -11.35 -27.09 -20.55
C ALA A 266 -12.09 -28.35 -20.15
N THR A 267 -13.37 -28.43 -20.51
CA THR A 267 -14.20 -29.63 -20.50
C THR A 267 -13.54 -30.71 -21.34
N SER A 268 -13.12 -31.79 -20.69
CA SER A 268 -12.49 -32.93 -21.31
C SER A 268 -13.54 -33.77 -22.06
N ALA A 269 -13.47 -33.75 -23.39
CA ALA A 269 -13.93 -34.87 -24.19
C ALA A 269 -12.88 -35.99 -24.12
N LYS A 270 -13.32 -37.20 -23.82
CA LYS A 270 -12.51 -38.42 -23.74
C LYS A 270 -11.84 -38.72 -25.07
N ALA A 271 -10.53 -38.87 -25.06
CA ALA A 271 -9.81 -39.69 -26.05
C ALA A 271 -8.70 -40.46 -25.31
N HIS A 272 -8.73 -41.78 -25.50
CA HIS A 272 -7.69 -42.72 -24.99
C HIS A 272 -6.39 -42.56 -25.79
N GLY A 273 -5.26 -42.43 -25.11
CA GLY A 273 -3.94 -42.50 -25.72
C GLY A 273 -2.85 -42.47 -24.67
N LYS A 274 -2.21 -43.60 -24.41
CA LYS A 274 -1.02 -43.76 -23.57
C LYS A 274 0.18 -43.08 -24.23
N THR A 275 0.87 -42.14 -23.51
CA THR A 275 2.30 -41.94 -23.73
C THR A 275 2.94 -41.19 -22.55
N LYS A 276 4.04 -41.73 -22.09
CA LYS A 276 5.21 -41.35 -21.30
C LYS A 276 5.27 -39.97 -20.61
N ALA A 277 5.68 -40.05 -19.33
CA ALA A 277 6.07 -38.96 -18.44
C ALA A 277 7.07 -37.99 -19.08
N GLY A 278 6.66 -36.73 -19.19
CA GLY A 278 7.50 -35.58 -19.44
C GLY A 278 7.46 -34.64 -18.24
N LYS A 279 8.62 -34.24 -17.75
CA LYS A 279 8.80 -33.27 -16.67
C LYS A 279 8.05 -31.98 -16.97
N HIS A 280 7.05 -31.64 -16.18
CA HIS A 280 6.39 -30.34 -16.26
C HIS A 280 7.30 -29.26 -15.63
N ALA A 281 7.97 -28.50 -16.49
CA ALA A 281 8.51 -27.21 -16.12
C ALA A 281 7.32 -26.28 -15.79
N ALA A 282 7.32 -25.70 -14.61
CA ALA A 282 6.37 -24.66 -14.24
C ALA A 282 6.54 -23.49 -15.22
N LYS A 283 5.50 -23.23 -16.01
CA LYS A 283 5.46 -22.10 -16.94
C LYS A 283 5.29 -20.84 -16.12
N THR A 284 6.37 -20.13 -15.89
CA THR A 284 6.38 -18.76 -15.36
C THR A 284 5.56 -17.92 -16.33
N ALA A 285 4.51 -17.25 -15.86
CA ALA A 285 3.74 -16.33 -16.68
C ALA A 285 4.70 -15.23 -17.16
N THR A 286 4.96 -15.17 -18.44
CA THR A 286 5.84 -14.17 -19.06
C THR A 286 5.10 -12.83 -19.00
N GLU A 287 5.66 -11.87 -18.28
CA GLU A 287 5.17 -10.50 -18.24
C GLU A 287 5.32 -9.90 -19.65
N ILE A 288 4.23 -9.42 -20.23
CA ILE A 288 4.25 -8.79 -21.56
C ILE A 288 4.64 -7.34 -21.38
N THR A 289 5.79 -6.96 -21.94
CA THR A 289 6.37 -5.61 -21.83
C THR A 289 6.79 -5.08 -23.18
N GLY A 290 6.75 -3.74 -23.31
CA GLY A 290 7.07 -3.01 -24.53
C GLY A 290 5.81 -2.66 -25.34
N ALA A 291 5.79 -1.46 -25.94
CA ALA A 291 4.62 -0.87 -26.58
C ALA A 291 4.01 -1.76 -27.66
N ALA A 292 4.82 -2.26 -28.60
CA ALA A 292 4.34 -3.11 -29.68
C ALA A 292 3.75 -4.45 -29.21
N ALA A 293 4.39 -5.08 -28.20
CA ALA A 293 3.91 -6.34 -27.64
C ALA A 293 2.60 -6.14 -26.86
N VAL A 294 2.49 -5.04 -26.10
CA VAL A 294 1.29 -4.69 -25.34
C VAL A 294 0.15 -4.32 -26.29
N GLN A 295 0.42 -3.51 -27.33
CA GLN A 295 -0.56 -3.12 -28.33
C GLN A 295 -1.26 -4.33 -28.99
N ALA A 296 -0.52 -5.39 -29.26
CA ALA A 296 -1.07 -6.62 -29.86
C ALA A 296 -2.15 -7.30 -29.01
N HIS A 297 -2.26 -6.96 -27.73
CA HIS A 297 -3.22 -7.53 -26.78
C HIS A 297 -4.32 -6.55 -26.37
N LEU A 298 -4.30 -5.32 -26.86
CA LEU A 298 -5.29 -4.29 -26.53
C LEU A 298 -6.37 -4.18 -27.61
N PRO A 299 -7.64 -3.97 -27.25
CA PRO A 299 -8.72 -3.74 -28.20
C PRO A 299 -8.82 -2.27 -28.67
N PHE A 300 -7.85 -1.43 -28.30
CA PHE A 300 -7.77 -0.01 -28.61
C PHE A 300 -6.33 0.39 -28.96
N THR A 301 -6.14 1.56 -29.55
CA THR A 301 -4.80 2.09 -29.83
C THR A 301 -4.19 2.65 -28.57
N LEU A 302 -2.99 2.17 -28.22
CA LEU A 302 -2.23 2.63 -27.07
C LEU A 302 -1.74 4.07 -27.32
N ALA A 303 -1.94 4.95 -26.33
CA ALA A 303 -1.38 6.28 -26.33
C ALA A 303 -0.07 6.26 -25.53
N ASP A 304 1.05 6.07 -26.20
CA ASP A 304 2.38 5.99 -25.60
C ASP A 304 3.34 7.05 -26.15
N PRO A 305 3.11 8.35 -25.92
CA PRO A 305 4.04 9.36 -26.35
C PRO A 305 5.40 9.14 -25.69
N ASN A 306 6.49 9.22 -26.47
CA ASN A 306 7.86 9.02 -25.97
C ASN A 306 8.20 9.90 -24.74
N ARG A 307 7.45 10.98 -24.55
CA ARG A 307 7.57 11.90 -23.41
C ARG A 307 6.21 12.43 -22.99
N LEU A 308 5.95 12.36 -21.70
CA LEU A 308 4.76 12.92 -21.07
C LEU A 308 5.18 14.04 -20.11
N ASP A 309 4.75 15.26 -20.37
CA ASP A 309 5.13 16.47 -19.61
C ASP A 309 6.65 16.58 -19.33
N GLY A 310 7.46 16.33 -20.37
CA GLY A 310 8.92 16.35 -20.29
C GLY A 310 9.54 15.07 -19.73
N LEU A 311 8.77 14.20 -19.07
CA LEU A 311 9.23 12.93 -18.53
C LEU A 311 9.36 11.89 -19.64
N PRO A 312 10.51 11.22 -19.79
CA PRO A 312 10.66 10.14 -20.78
C PRO A 312 9.88 8.90 -20.38
N GLU A 313 9.35 8.18 -21.37
CA GLU A 313 8.79 6.85 -21.16
C GLU A 313 9.82 5.91 -20.54
N GLN A 314 9.40 5.13 -19.54
CA GLN A 314 10.25 4.16 -18.84
C GLN A 314 9.85 2.73 -19.11
N SER A 315 8.56 2.45 -19.15
CA SER A 315 8.07 1.10 -19.40
C SER A 315 6.61 1.10 -19.84
N VAL A 316 6.30 0.13 -20.71
CA VAL A 316 4.94 -0.22 -21.10
C VAL A 316 4.70 -1.67 -20.70
N GLN A 317 3.62 -1.96 -19.99
CA GLN A 317 3.30 -3.28 -19.46
C GLN A 317 1.82 -3.61 -19.68
N LEU A 318 1.54 -4.85 -20.07
CA LEU A 318 0.17 -5.36 -20.14
C LEU A 318 -0.33 -5.69 -18.73
N LEU A 319 -1.50 -5.19 -18.40
CA LEU A 319 -2.22 -5.49 -17.16
C LEU A 319 -3.54 -6.17 -17.47
N SER A 320 -4.12 -6.84 -16.48
CA SER A 320 -5.53 -7.20 -16.46
C SER A 320 -6.21 -6.37 -15.37
N TRP A 321 -7.14 -5.52 -15.77
CA TRP A 321 -7.91 -4.67 -14.88
C TRP A 321 -9.40 -5.00 -14.98
N GLY A 322 -10.01 -5.47 -13.88
CA GLY A 322 -11.41 -5.87 -13.89
C GLY A 322 -11.73 -7.01 -14.88
N GLY A 323 -10.74 -7.85 -15.22
CA GLY A 323 -10.89 -8.93 -16.17
C GLY A 323 -10.69 -8.54 -17.64
N SER A 324 -10.47 -7.25 -17.92
CA SER A 324 -10.18 -6.73 -19.27
C SER A 324 -8.69 -6.37 -19.42
N PRO A 325 -8.12 -6.48 -20.63
CA PRO A 325 -6.75 -6.05 -20.89
C PRO A 325 -6.64 -4.53 -20.76
N ALA A 326 -5.57 -4.08 -20.12
CA ALA A 326 -5.21 -2.68 -19.92
C ALA A 326 -3.70 -2.50 -20.09
N ALA A 327 -3.26 -1.31 -20.45
CA ALA A 327 -1.85 -0.95 -20.47
C ALA A 327 -1.50 -0.12 -19.24
N LEU A 328 -0.30 -0.35 -18.70
CA LEU A 328 0.35 0.54 -17.75
C LEU A 328 1.57 1.14 -18.43
N VAL A 329 1.55 2.44 -18.64
CA VAL A 329 2.69 3.20 -19.17
C VAL A 329 3.27 4.05 -18.04
N THR A 330 4.56 3.99 -17.82
CA THR A 330 5.23 4.79 -16.79
C THR A 330 6.20 5.78 -17.41
N TYR A 331 6.15 7.00 -16.92
CA TYR A 331 6.99 8.11 -17.36
C TYR A 331 7.82 8.66 -16.21
N GLY A 332 9.06 9.05 -16.49
CA GLY A 332 9.98 9.58 -15.48
C GLY A 332 10.52 8.51 -14.54
N GLN A 333 11.34 8.91 -13.60
CA GLN A 333 11.98 8.00 -12.63
C GLN A 333 11.61 8.35 -11.20
N GLY A 334 11.52 7.31 -10.36
CA GLY A 334 11.28 7.46 -8.94
C GLY A 334 9.91 8.05 -8.61
N LEU A 335 9.86 8.84 -7.54
CA LEU A 335 8.62 9.38 -6.99
C LEU A 335 8.05 10.59 -7.77
N GLY A 336 8.83 11.19 -8.68
CA GLY A 336 8.36 12.25 -9.57
C GLY A 336 7.80 11.74 -10.90
N GLY A 337 7.66 10.42 -11.05
CA GLY A 337 7.10 9.81 -12.26
C GLY A 337 5.57 9.88 -12.31
N ILE A 338 5.05 9.71 -13.52
CA ILE A 338 3.62 9.59 -13.79
C ILE A 338 3.35 8.18 -14.33
N ALA A 339 2.37 7.51 -13.77
CA ALA A 339 1.84 6.25 -14.28
C ALA A 339 0.50 6.52 -14.97
N VAL A 340 0.32 5.98 -16.17
CA VAL A 340 -0.90 6.05 -16.94
C VAL A 340 -1.45 4.64 -17.12
N ILE A 341 -2.69 4.42 -16.71
CA ILE A 341 -3.43 3.20 -16.97
C ILE A 341 -4.42 3.50 -18.09
N GLU A 342 -4.30 2.77 -19.21
CA GLU A 342 -5.20 2.84 -20.35
C GLU A 342 -6.05 1.59 -20.41
N GLN A 343 -7.35 1.77 -20.52
CA GLN A 343 -8.29 0.67 -20.58
C GLN A 343 -9.49 1.01 -21.48
N ASN A 344 -10.15 -0.02 -22.05
CA ASN A 344 -11.36 0.20 -22.82
C ASN A 344 -12.48 0.74 -21.90
N ALA A 345 -13.10 1.83 -22.31
CA ALA A 345 -14.17 2.49 -21.57
C ALA A 345 -15.47 1.65 -21.56
N SER A 346 -15.68 0.81 -22.56
CA SER A 346 -16.91 0.00 -22.72
C SER A 346 -17.01 -1.19 -21.76
N GLY A 347 -15.92 -1.55 -21.06
CA GLY A 347 -15.87 -2.68 -20.11
C GLY A 347 -16.30 -2.34 -18.69
N GLN A 348 -16.49 -1.09 -18.37
CA GLN A 348 -16.99 -0.66 -17.07
C GLN A 348 -18.45 -0.23 -17.23
N SER A 349 -19.37 -1.11 -16.85
CA SER A 349 -20.76 -0.70 -16.61
C SER A 349 -20.72 0.52 -15.69
N SER A 350 -21.09 1.66 -16.27
CA SER A 350 -21.26 2.91 -15.58
C SER A 350 -22.30 2.72 -14.46
N SER A 351 -21.82 2.45 -13.24
CA SER A 351 -22.66 2.60 -12.05
C SER A 351 -22.91 4.09 -11.75
N THR A 352 -22.86 4.94 -12.77
CA THR A 352 -23.15 6.38 -12.67
C THR A 352 -23.90 6.86 -13.92
N SER A 353 -25.00 6.18 -14.29
CA SER A 353 -25.99 6.76 -15.18
C SER A 353 -27.37 6.46 -14.65
N GLY A 354 -27.96 7.47 -14.03
CA GLY A 354 -29.38 7.71 -14.01
C GLY A 354 -30.25 6.59 -13.44
N SER A 355 -30.56 6.67 -12.18
CA SER A 355 -31.94 6.58 -11.69
C SER A 355 -31.98 6.58 -10.17
N SER A 356 -32.67 7.54 -9.63
CA SER A 356 -33.28 7.61 -8.30
C SER A 356 -32.37 7.92 -7.11
N PRO A 357 -32.69 8.97 -6.34
CA PRO A 357 -32.00 9.33 -5.11
C PRO A 357 -32.53 8.48 -3.95
N GLN A 358 -32.16 7.19 -3.90
CA GLN A 358 -32.59 6.34 -2.79
C GLN A 358 -31.66 5.15 -2.58
N SER A 359 -30.39 5.43 -2.32
CA SER A 359 -29.50 4.56 -1.52
C SER A 359 -28.22 5.36 -1.25
N GLY A 360 -27.98 5.71 0.02
CA GLY A 360 -26.98 6.62 0.51
C GLY A 360 -25.53 6.21 0.31
N HIS A 361 -25.09 6.15 -0.93
CA HIS A 361 -23.68 6.24 -1.27
C HIS A 361 -23.41 7.68 -1.69
N GLN A 362 -23.06 8.54 -0.75
CA GLN A 362 -22.38 9.78 -1.07
C GLN A 362 -20.98 9.39 -1.56
N GLY A 363 -20.86 9.06 -2.85
CA GLY A 363 -19.58 8.94 -3.51
C GLY A 363 -18.83 10.25 -3.36
N LEU A 364 -17.50 10.19 -3.20
CA LEU A 364 -16.63 11.35 -3.28
C LEU A 364 -17.04 12.14 -4.53
N ASN A 365 -17.56 13.34 -4.34
CA ASN A 365 -17.88 14.23 -5.46
C ASN A 365 -16.53 14.81 -5.96
N LEU A 366 -15.88 14.06 -6.86
CA LEU A 366 -14.58 14.46 -7.35
C LEU A 366 -14.70 15.75 -8.16
N PRO A 367 -13.81 16.72 -7.96
CA PRO A 367 -13.72 17.90 -8.80
C PRO A 367 -13.59 17.48 -10.27
N THR A 368 -14.17 18.27 -11.16
CA THR A 368 -14.07 18.06 -12.60
C THR A 368 -13.32 19.22 -13.24
N VAL A 369 -12.44 18.88 -14.17
CA VAL A 369 -11.70 19.85 -15.01
C VAL A 369 -11.93 19.56 -16.48
N SER A 370 -11.82 20.58 -17.32
CA SER A 370 -11.94 20.41 -18.77
C SER A 370 -10.56 20.31 -19.41
N ILE A 371 -10.33 19.22 -20.17
CA ILE A 371 -9.07 18.95 -20.87
C ILE A 371 -9.40 18.63 -22.33
N ASN A 372 -8.95 19.44 -23.27
CA ASN A 372 -9.21 19.26 -24.71
C ASN A 372 -10.71 18.98 -25.00
N ASN A 373 -11.61 19.76 -24.41
CA ASN A 373 -13.08 19.60 -24.49
C ASN A 373 -13.67 18.30 -23.89
N HIS A 374 -12.86 17.50 -23.19
CA HIS A 374 -13.32 16.35 -22.41
C HIS A 374 -13.40 16.70 -20.93
N THR A 375 -14.42 16.18 -20.24
CA THR A 375 -14.54 16.31 -18.79
C THR A 375 -13.68 15.25 -18.11
N ALA A 376 -12.73 15.70 -17.30
CA ALA A 376 -11.90 14.83 -16.46
C ALA A 376 -12.32 14.93 -15.00
N GLN A 377 -12.27 13.83 -14.28
CA GLN A 377 -12.36 13.79 -12.82
C GLN A 377 -10.96 13.92 -12.25
N GLU A 378 -10.76 14.85 -11.33
CA GLU A 378 -9.46 15.08 -10.71
C GLU A 378 -9.57 14.95 -9.20
N LEU A 379 -8.64 14.21 -8.60
CA LEU A 379 -8.46 14.10 -7.16
C LEU A 379 -7.07 14.62 -6.79
N PRO A 380 -6.95 15.90 -6.45
CA PRO A 380 -5.72 16.42 -5.87
C PRO A 380 -5.56 15.90 -4.45
N THR A 381 -4.38 15.43 -4.13
CA THR A 381 -4.01 14.99 -2.79
C THR A 381 -2.72 15.68 -2.34
N ALA A 382 -2.46 15.67 -1.05
CA ALA A 382 -1.23 16.24 -0.51
C ALA A 382 0.06 15.52 -0.98
N LEU A 383 -0.04 14.31 -1.55
CA LEU A 383 1.09 13.50 -2.04
C LEU A 383 1.11 13.31 -3.55
N GLY A 384 0.11 13.80 -4.27
CA GLY A 384 0.03 13.65 -5.73
C GLY A 384 -1.37 13.87 -6.26
N THR A 385 -1.53 13.66 -7.55
CA THR A 385 -2.80 13.82 -8.26
C THR A 385 -3.20 12.53 -8.93
N VAL A 386 -4.48 12.19 -8.81
CA VAL A 386 -5.15 11.17 -9.62
C VAL A 386 -6.08 11.89 -10.58
N LEU A 387 -5.93 11.66 -11.88
CA LEU A 387 -6.77 12.25 -12.90
C LEU A 387 -7.33 11.15 -13.78
N ARG A 388 -8.65 11.16 -14.00
CA ARG A 388 -9.35 10.20 -14.84
C ARG A 388 -10.09 10.92 -15.94
N ILE A 389 -9.82 10.55 -17.19
CA ILE A 389 -10.43 11.14 -18.37
C ILE A 389 -10.78 10.05 -19.38
N GLN A 390 -11.84 10.28 -20.15
CA GLN A 390 -12.28 9.35 -21.18
C GLN A 390 -12.29 10.07 -22.54
N SER A 391 -11.66 9.47 -23.54
CA SER A 391 -11.66 9.94 -24.92
C SER A 391 -11.55 8.78 -25.89
N GLY A 392 -12.23 8.85 -27.05
CA GLY A 392 -12.11 7.85 -28.11
C GLY A 392 -12.46 6.41 -27.70
N GLY A 393 -13.29 6.20 -26.68
CA GLY A 393 -13.60 4.86 -26.17
C GLY A 393 -12.51 4.29 -25.25
N VAL A 394 -11.46 5.06 -24.94
CA VAL A 394 -10.39 4.71 -24.00
C VAL A 394 -10.55 5.53 -22.74
N GLN A 395 -10.38 4.89 -21.59
CA GLN A 395 -10.27 5.55 -20.31
C GLN A 395 -8.82 5.61 -19.89
N TYR A 396 -8.35 6.80 -19.62
CA TYR A 396 -7.02 7.10 -19.09
C TYR A 396 -7.12 7.42 -17.60
N THR A 397 -6.31 6.76 -16.80
CA THR A 397 -6.16 7.07 -15.37
C THR A 397 -4.70 7.41 -15.11
N LEU A 398 -4.43 8.68 -14.84
CA LEU A 398 -3.11 9.18 -14.52
C LEU A 398 -2.93 9.19 -13.01
N LEU A 399 -1.79 8.70 -12.54
CA LEU A 399 -1.39 8.72 -11.14
C LEU A 399 0.05 9.24 -11.07
N GLY A 400 0.26 10.27 -10.30
CA GLY A 400 1.61 10.81 -10.13
C GLY A 400 1.76 11.57 -8.82
N SER A 401 2.96 11.56 -8.26
CA SER A 401 3.29 12.43 -7.14
C SER A 401 3.61 13.85 -7.67
N VAL A 402 2.67 14.39 -8.43
CA VAL A 402 2.77 15.68 -9.11
C VAL A 402 1.59 16.56 -8.75
N GLN A 403 1.75 17.87 -8.94
CA GLN A 403 0.67 18.82 -8.73
C GLN A 403 -0.42 18.69 -9.81
N PRO A 404 -1.67 19.15 -9.56
CA PRO A 404 -2.78 19.05 -10.49
C PRO A 404 -2.45 19.59 -11.90
N PHE A 405 -1.85 20.77 -12.00
CA PHE A 405 -1.52 21.35 -13.29
C PHE A 405 -0.57 20.50 -14.15
N ALA A 406 0.34 19.74 -13.52
CA ALA A 406 1.24 18.84 -14.23
C ALA A 406 0.50 17.56 -14.68
N ALA A 407 -0.43 17.06 -13.88
CA ALA A 407 -1.30 15.96 -14.28
C ALA A 407 -2.22 16.36 -15.45
N GLU A 408 -2.79 17.56 -15.41
CA GLU A 408 -3.59 18.12 -16.51
C GLU A 408 -2.76 18.30 -17.79
N ALA A 409 -1.53 18.85 -17.67
CA ALA A 409 -0.62 19.02 -18.81
C ALA A 409 -0.26 17.68 -19.45
N ALA A 410 -0.04 16.65 -18.62
CA ALA A 410 0.18 15.29 -19.07
C ALA A 410 -1.07 14.73 -19.79
N ALA A 411 -2.25 14.90 -19.20
CA ALA A 411 -3.51 14.41 -19.79
C ALA A 411 -3.81 15.06 -21.14
N LYS A 412 -3.51 16.35 -21.33
CA LYS A 412 -3.65 17.05 -22.63
C LYS A 412 -2.87 16.42 -23.77
N LYS A 413 -1.78 15.72 -23.47
CA LYS A 413 -0.96 15.02 -24.48
C LYS A 413 -1.45 13.62 -24.80
N LEU A 414 -2.24 13.02 -23.91
CA LEU A 414 -2.80 11.68 -24.11
C LEU A 414 -4.14 11.72 -24.83
N VAL A 415 -4.88 12.80 -24.64
CA VAL A 415 -6.23 12.96 -25.16
C VAL A 415 -6.21 13.94 -26.33
N PRO A 416 -6.56 13.50 -27.55
CA PRO A 416 -6.56 14.34 -28.74
C PRO A 416 -7.57 15.49 -28.69
#